data_30c07285bc0e318beaa53e9025a61dd4
#
_entry.id   30c07285bc0e318beaa53e9025a61dd4
#
_cell.length_a   1.000
_cell.length_b   1.000
_cell.length_c   1.000
_cell.angle_alpha   90.00
_cell.angle_beta   90.00
_cell.angle_gamma   90.00
#
_symmetry.space_group_name_H-M   'P 1'
#
loop_
_entity.id
_entity.type
_entity.pdbx_description
1 polymer ?
#
loop_
_entity_poly.entity_id
_entity_poly.type
_entity_poly.pdbx_seq_one_letter_code
_entity_poly.pdbx_strand_id
1 'polypeptide(L)'
;MNQLHILSGGAAKGLVGQLEAQFLAQTNCTVNGTYGAVGLMKDKLLTGAPCDVLILTQALIDQLTASGDVVAGSSHALGLVKTGVAVKTGEPQPKVDTPTALKATLLAASGIYFPDPAKATAGIHFMKVLQELGIDK
;
A
#
# COMPACT_ATOMS: atom_id res chain seq x y z
N MET A 1 10.93 12.69 -25.36
CA MET A 1 11.17 12.63 -23.90
C MET A 1 10.90 11.20 -23.46
N ASN A 2 11.83 10.62 -22.73
CA ASN A 2 11.64 9.26 -22.22
C ASN A 2 10.60 9.26 -21.10
N GLN A 3 9.84 8.17 -20.97
CA GLN A 3 8.83 8.01 -19.94
C GLN A 3 9.07 6.72 -19.17
N LEU A 4 9.05 6.81 -17.84
CA LEU A 4 9.17 5.68 -16.92
C LEU A 4 7.77 5.30 -16.42
N HIS A 5 7.35 4.07 -16.68
CA HIS A 5 6.06 3.54 -16.24
C HIS A 5 6.20 2.86 -14.89
N ILE A 6 5.41 3.31 -13.91
CA ILE A 6 5.38 2.75 -12.57
C ILE A 6 4.00 2.14 -12.28
N LEU A 7 3.96 0.88 -11.88
CA LEU A 7 2.80 0.26 -11.24
C LEU A 7 3.06 0.17 -9.75
N SER A 8 2.20 0.77 -8.93
CA SER A 8 2.48 0.93 -7.50
C SER A 8 1.26 0.74 -6.61
N GLY A 9 1.47 0.16 -5.45
CA GLY A 9 0.55 0.31 -4.33
C GLY A 9 0.34 1.78 -3.98
N GLY A 10 -0.87 2.13 -3.53
CA GLY A 10 -1.27 3.51 -3.25
C GLY A 10 -0.42 4.20 -2.17
N ALA A 11 0.16 3.43 -1.25
CA ALA A 11 1.00 3.95 -0.17
C ALA A 11 2.25 4.71 -0.64
N ALA A 12 2.81 4.35 -1.81
CA ALA A 12 4.00 5.01 -2.35
C ALA A 12 3.70 6.25 -3.21
N LYS A 13 2.43 6.55 -3.51
CA LYS A 13 2.06 7.67 -4.40
C LYS A 13 2.65 9.00 -3.96
N GLY A 14 2.55 9.33 -2.68
CA GLY A 14 3.08 10.59 -2.15
C GLY A 14 4.61 10.67 -2.24
N LEU A 15 5.30 9.56 -1.98
CA LEU A 15 6.76 9.49 -2.08
C LEU A 15 7.22 9.70 -3.53
N VAL A 16 6.62 8.98 -4.48
CA VAL A 16 6.97 9.11 -5.90
C VAL A 16 6.70 10.54 -6.38
N GLY A 17 5.53 11.12 -6.06
CA GLY A 17 5.19 12.48 -6.46
C GLY A 17 6.16 13.54 -5.94
N GLN A 18 6.71 13.37 -4.73
CA GLN A 18 7.73 14.28 -4.21
C GLN A 18 9.07 14.20 -4.96
N LEU A 19 9.37 13.08 -5.58
CA LEU A 19 10.63 12.84 -6.28
C LEU A 19 10.57 13.15 -7.78
N GLU A 20 9.38 13.26 -8.37
CA GLU A 20 9.21 13.42 -9.84
C GLU A 20 9.98 14.60 -10.42
N ALA A 21 9.92 15.78 -9.78
CA ALA A 21 10.59 16.98 -10.29
C ALA A 21 12.12 16.82 -10.27
N GLN A 22 12.67 16.26 -9.20
CA GLN A 22 14.09 15.99 -9.08
C GLN A 22 14.56 14.93 -10.08
N PHE A 23 13.77 13.86 -10.22
CA PHE A 23 14.04 12.80 -11.17
C PHE A 23 14.06 13.31 -12.62
N LEU A 24 13.06 14.12 -13.00
CA LEU A 24 13.01 14.74 -14.32
C LEU A 24 14.24 15.61 -14.57
N ALA A 25 14.64 16.46 -13.60
CA ALA A 25 15.80 17.33 -13.73
C ALA A 25 17.13 16.55 -13.90
N GLN A 26 17.25 15.39 -13.26
CA GLN A 26 18.46 14.58 -13.32
C GLN A 26 18.55 13.66 -14.54
N THR A 27 17.41 13.18 -15.04
CA THR A 27 17.37 12.11 -16.05
C THR A 27 16.75 12.52 -17.38
N ASN A 28 16.08 13.66 -17.44
CA ASN A 28 15.23 14.09 -18.57
C ASN A 28 14.14 13.04 -18.92
N CYS A 29 13.65 12.32 -17.90
CA CYS A 29 12.64 11.29 -18.02
C CYS A 29 11.42 11.64 -17.15
N THR A 30 10.23 11.57 -17.72
CA THR A 30 8.97 11.78 -16.97
C THR A 30 8.50 10.49 -16.32
N VAL A 31 7.80 10.62 -15.20
CA VAL A 31 7.16 9.47 -14.52
C VAL A 31 5.70 9.36 -14.94
N ASN A 32 5.30 8.17 -15.34
CA ASN A 32 3.90 7.80 -15.58
C ASN A 32 3.48 6.74 -14.57
N GLY A 33 2.94 7.17 -13.43
CA GLY A 33 2.58 6.31 -12.31
C GLY A 33 1.11 5.89 -12.33
N THR A 34 0.85 4.59 -12.24
CA THR A 34 -0.47 4.03 -11.96
C THR A 34 -0.48 3.49 -10.52
N TYR A 35 -1.43 3.96 -9.71
CA TYR A 35 -1.49 3.67 -8.28
C TYR A 35 -2.82 3.02 -7.90
N GLY A 36 -2.78 2.08 -6.97
CA GLY A 36 -3.98 1.42 -6.49
C GLY A 36 -3.71 0.25 -5.55
N ALA A 37 -4.70 -0.63 -5.41
CA ALA A 37 -4.53 -1.86 -4.63
C ALA A 37 -3.41 -2.72 -5.23
N VAL A 38 -2.54 -3.27 -4.38
CA VAL A 38 -1.36 -4.04 -4.83
C VAL A 38 -1.72 -5.25 -5.69
N GLY A 39 -2.82 -5.94 -5.38
CA GLY A 39 -3.32 -7.05 -6.19
C GLY A 39 -3.73 -6.61 -7.59
N LEU A 40 -4.41 -5.47 -7.72
CA LEU A 40 -4.78 -4.91 -9.01
C LEU A 40 -3.55 -4.50 -9.84
N MET A 41 -2.51 -3.96 -9.19
CA MET A 41 -1.26 -3.61 -9.89
C MET A 41 -0.52 -4.85 -10.38
N LYS A 42 -0.51 -5.91 -9.57
CA LYS A 42 -0.01 -7.23 -10.00
C LYS A 42 -0.76 -7.74 -11.25
N ASP A 43 -2.09 -7.70 -11.23
CA ASP A 43 -2.91 -8.16 -12.35
C ASP A 43 -2.64 -7.33 -13.62
N LYS A 44 -2.48 -6.02 -13.50
CA LYS A 44 -2.08 -5.15 -14.62
C LYS A 44 -0.73 -5.55 -15.21
N LEU A 45 0.27 -5.83 -14.37
CA LEU A 45 1.58 -6.32 -14.83
C LEU A 45 1.42 -7.62 -15.63
N LEU A 46 0.72 -8.59 -15.07
CA LEU A 46 0.54 -9.93 -15.68
C LEU A 46 -0.30 -9.90 -16.96
N THR A 47 -1.13 -8.88 -17.14
CA THR A 47 -1.90 -8.66 -18.39
C THR A 47 -1.17 -7.80 -19.42
N GLY A 48 0.10 -7.46 -19.17
CA GLY A 48 0.96 -6.78 -20.14
C GLY A 48 0.89 -5.25 -20.12
N ALA A 49 0.42 -4.64 -19.04
CA ALA A 49 0.50 -3.19 -18.88
C ALA A 49 1.98 -2.72 -18.86
N PRO A 50 2.32 -1.58 -19.49
CA PRO A 50 3.67 -1.04 -19.44
C PRO A 50 4.13 -0.84 -17.99
N CYS A 51 5.30 -1.40 -17.64
CA CYS A 51 5.85 -1.32 -16.31
C CYS A 51 7.37 -1.43 -16.35
N ASP A 52 8.06 -0.35 -16.01
CA ASP A 52 9.51 -0.32 -15.85
C ASP A 52 9.91 -0.50 -14.38
N VAL A 53 9.06 0.01 -13.46
CA VAL A 53 9.27 -0.10 -12.01
C VAL A 53 7.97 -0.56 -11.33
N LEU A 54 8.09 -1.56 -10.48
CA LEU A 54 6.99 -2.13 -9.72
C LEU A 54 7.19 -1.89 -8.22
N ILE A 55 6.21 -1.26 -7.56
CA ILE A 55 6.25 -0.98 -6.12
C ILE A 55 5.06 -1.68 -5.46
N LEU A 56 5.31 -2.80 -4.83
CA LEU A 56 4.31 -3.63 -4.15
C LEU A 56 4.80 -4.05 -2.76
N THR A 57 4.05 -4.91 -2.09
CA THR A 57 4.49 -5.54 -0.85
C THR A 57 5.64 -6.50 -1.11
N GLN A 58 6.53 -6.71 -0.12
CA GLN A 58 7.66 -7.63 -0.25
C GLN A 58 7.20 -9.02 -0.70
N ALA A 59 6.12 -9.55 -0.10
CA ALA A 59 5.60 -10.87 -0.46
C ALA A 59 5.20 -10.99 -1.93
N LEU A 60 4.59 -9.94 -2.53
CA LEU A 60 4.23 -9.94 -3.94
C LEU A 60 5.47 -9.80 -4.84
N ILE A 61 6.44 -8.98 -4.46
CA ILE A 61 7.71 -8.87 -5.20
C ILE A 61 8.45 -10.21 -5.20
N ASP A 62 8.52 -10.90 -4.06
CA ASP A 62 9.15 -12.22 -3.96
C ASP A 62 8.44 -13.25 -4.84
N GLN A 63 7.11 -13.25 -4.84
CA GLN A 63 6.30 -14.12 -5.69
C GLN A 63 6.56 -13.87 -7.17
N LEU A 64 6.55 -12.61 -7.60
CA LEU A 64 6.77 -12.23 -9.01
C LEU A 64 8.22 -12.44 -9.44
N THR A 65 9.17 -12.35 -8.53
CA THR A 65 10.59 -12.73 -8.79
C THR A 65 10.71 -14.23 -9.00
N ALA A 66 10.03 -15.03 -8.17
CA ALA A 66 10.04 -16.48 -8.31
C ALA A 66 9.37 -16.96 -9.60
N SER A 67 8.32 -16.27 -10.09
CA SER A 67 7.69 -16.57 -11.39
C SER A 67 8.44 -16.01 -12.60
N GLY A 68 9.46 -15.16 -12.40
CA GLY A 68 10.25 -14.58 -13.49
C GLY A 68 9.68 -13.29 -14.07
N ASP A 69 8.60 -12.74 -13.50
CA ASP A 69 8.00 -11.48 -13.93
C ASP A 69 8.74 -10.25 -13.42
N VAL A 70 9.55 -10.42 -12.38
CA VAL A 70 10.47 -9.41 -11.82
C VAL A 70 11.91 -9.94 -11.90
N VAL A 71 12.83 -9.11 -12.34
CA VAL A 71 14.25 -9.47 -12.49
C VAL A 71 14.85 -9.81 -11.12
N ALA A 72 15.43 -11.00 -11.01
CA ALA A 72 16.09 -11.42 -9.78
C ALA A 72 17.25 -10.48 -9.40
N GLY A 73 17.31 -10.10 -8.12
CA GLY A 73 18.32 -9.18 -7.61
C GLY A 73 18.01 -7.68 -7.82
N SER A 74 16.90 -7.33 -8.49
CA SER A 74 16.50 -5.93 -8.72
C SER A 74 15.64 -5.34 -7.60
N SER A 75 15.24 -6.14 -6.61
CA SER A 75 14.35 -5.70 -5.53
C SER A 75 15.11 -4.91 -4.47
N HIS A 76 14.54 -3.77 -4.08
CA HIS A 76 15.04 -2.91 -3.00
C HIS A 76 13.89 -2.49 -2.08
N ALA A 77 14.08 -2.58 -0.76
CA ALA A 77 13.09 -2.13 0.21
C ALA A 77 13.02 -0.59 0.24
N LEU A 78 11.82 -0.04 0.14
CA LEU A 78 11.58 1.41 0.25
C LEU A 78 11.29 1.84 1.69
N GLY A 79 10.71 0.97 2.50
CA GLY A 79 10.34 1.27 3.88
C GLY A 79 9.20 0.41 4.40
N LEU A 80 8.72 0.75 5.58
CA LEU A 80 7.59 0.10 6.23
C LEU A 80 6.37 1.02 6.24
N VAL A 81 5.21 0.48 5.92
CA VAL A 81 3.92 1.18 6.02
C VAL A 81 3.21 0.73 7.28
N LYS A 82 2.87 1.67 8.15
CA LYS A 82 2.11 1.42 9.38
C LYS A 82 0.64 1.77 9.16
N THR A 83 -0.27 0.92 9.65
CA THR A 83 -1.69 1.24 9.69
C THR A 83 -1.97 2.16 10.87
N GLY A 84 -2.70 3.24 10.63
CA GLY A 84 -3.13 4.19 11.64
C GLY A 84 -4.66 4.22 11.79
N VAL A 85 -5.13 4.76 12.91
CA VAL A 85 -6.54 5.06 13.16
C VAL A 85 -6.74 6.56 13.06
N ALA A 86 -7.71 6.98 12.26
CA ALA A 86 -8.11 8.38 12.14
C ALA A 86 -9.57 8.53 12.56
N VAL A 87 -9.88 9.68 13.16
CA VAL A 87 -11.25 10.09 13.50
C VAL A 87 -11.59 11.39 12.80
N LYS A 88 -12.88 11.69 12.69
CA LYS A 88 -13.36 12.95 12.11
C LYS A 88 -12.83 14.14 12.91
N THR A 89 -12.53 15.22 12.23
CA THR A 89 -12.13 16.49 12.87
C THR A 89 -13.17 16.94 13.90
N GLY A 90 -12.69 17.23 15.11
CA GLY A 90 -13.53 17.61 16.26
C GLY A 90 -13.91 16.46 17.19
N GLU A 91 -13.70 15.22 16.78
CA GLU A 91 -13.88 14.07 17.66
C GLU A 91 -12.68 13.88 18.60
N PRO A 92 -12.87 13.33 19.81
CA PRO A 92 -11.78 13.03 20.72
C PRO A 92 -10.79 12.05 20.09
N GLN A 93 -9.51 12.28 20.35
CA GLN A 93 -8.48 11.37 19.86
C GLN A 93 -8.61 10.00 20.54
N PRO A 94 -8.70 8.90 19.76
CA PRO A 94 -8.93 7.58 20.31
C PRO A 94 -7.67 7.03 20.97
N LYS A 95 -7.85 6.23 22.03
CA LYS A 95 -6.76 5.45 22.63
C LYS A 95 -6.57 4.16 21.87
N VAL A 96 -5.40 4.00 21.27
CA VAL A 96 -5.05 2.82 20.42
C VAL A 96 -3.64 2.28 20.69
N ASP A 97 -3.06 2.67 21.81
CA ASP A 97 -1.69 2.36 22.22
C ASP A 97 -1.48 0.92 22.70
N THR A 98 -2.56 0.24 23.06
CA THR A 98 -2.54 -1.17 23.47
C THR A 98 -3.63 -1.96 22.75
N PRO A 99 -3.50 -3.31 22.59
CA PRO A 99 -4.57 -4.15 22.01
C PRO A 99 -5.92 -3.99 22.73
N THR A 100 -5.90 -3.90 24.06
CA THR A 100 -7.10 -3.70 24.89
C THR A 100 -7.74 -2.33 24.61
N ALA A 101 -6.94 -1.26 24.56
CA ALA A 101 -7.43 0.09 24.26
C ALA A 101 -7.98 0.18 22.83
N LEU A 102 -7.29 -0.41 21.86
CA LEU A 102 -7.75 -0.49 20.47
C LEU A 102 -9.08 -1.23 20.38
N LYS A 103 -9.21 -2.40 21.02
CA LYS A 103 -10.47 -3.15 21.06
C LYS A 103 -11.61 -2.34 21.64
N ALA A 104 -11.40 -1.69 22.78
CA ALA A 104 -12.42 -0.86 23.40
C ALA A 104 -12.84 0.33 22.52
N THR A 105 -11.87 0.98 21.87
CA THR A 105 -12.14 2.08 20.94
C THR A 105 -12.97 1.61 19.75
N LEU A 106 -12.62 0.47 19.14
CA LEU A 106 -13.35 -0.08 18.00
C LEU A 106 -14.77 -0.49 18.36
N LEU A 107 -14.97 -1.11 19.52
CA LEU A 107 -16.30 -1.51 19.99
C LEU A 107 -17.21 -0.31 20.37
N ALA A 108 -16.61 0.80 20.78
CA ALA A 108 -17.35 2.02 21.10
C ALA A 108 -17.71 2.87 19.86
N ALA A 109 -17.12 2.58 18.72
CA ALA A 109 -17.36 3.34 17.50
C ALA A 109 -18.73 3.02 16.90
N SER A 110 -19.44 4.04 16.42
CA SER A 110 -20.71 3.89 15.71
C SER A 110 -20.54 3.31 14.29
N GLY A 111 -19.35 3.39 13.73
CA GLY A 111 -18.99 2.82 12.44
C GLY A 111 -17.48 2.77 12.27
N ILE A 112 -17.02 1.73 11.60
CA ILE A 112 -15.61 1.51 11.27
C ILE A 112 -15.49 1.44 9.75
N TYR A 113 -14.60 2.24 9.18
CA TYR A 113 -14.33 2.30 7.75
C TYR A 113 -12.89 1.89 7.51
N PHE A 114 -12.67 0.93 6.66
CA PHE A 114 -11.33 0.48 6.26
C PHE A 114 -11.34 -0.06 4.82
N PRO A 115 -10.18 -0.16 4.15
CA PRO A 115 -10.08 -0.64 2.79
C PRO A 115 -10.57 -2.08 2.62
N ASP A 116 -10.85 -2.49 1.38
CA ASP A 116 -11.34 -3.83 1.04
C ASP A 116 -10.50 -4.93 1.72
N PRO A 117 -11.10 -5.79 2.56
CA PRO A 117 -10.39 -6.81 3.32
C PRO A 117 -9.89 -7.99 2.47
N ALA A 118 -10.29 -8.08 1.20
CA ALA A 118 -9.86 -9.14 0.30
C ALA A 118 -8.80 -8.66 -0.71
N LYS A 119 -8.81 -7.38 -1.08
CA LYS A 119 -8.01 -6.86 -2.20
C LYS A 119 -7.00 -5.80 -1.80
N ALA A 120 -7.24 -5.07 -0.73
CA ALA A 120 -6.35 -4.02 -0.27
C ALA A 120 -5.46 -4.49 0.87
N THR A 121 -4.15 -4.27 0.79
CA THR A 121 -3.18 -4.70 1.81
C THR A 121 -3.54 -4.21 3.22
N ALA A 122 -3.93 -2.94 3.36
CA ALA A 122 -4.34 -2.37 4.64
C ALA A 122 -5.63 -3.02 5.16
N GLY A 123 -6.58 -3.33 4.28
CA GLY A 123 -7.82 -4.02 4.64
C GLY A 123 -7.58 -5.46 5.09
N ILE A 124 -6.75 -6.20 4.36
CA ILE A 124 -6.33 -7.57 4.73
C ILE A 124 -5.65 -7.58 6.09
N HIS A 125 -4.72 -6.65 6.31
CA HIS A 125 -4.02 -6.51 7.60
C HIS A 125 -5.01 -6.17 8.73
N PHE A 126 -5.89 -5.18 8.51
CA PHE A 126 -6.83 -4.77 9.54
C PHE A 126 -7.84 -5.86 9.89
N MET A 127 -8.29 -6.65 8.91
CA MET A 127 -9.14 -7.80 9.18
C MET A 127 -8.46 -8.83 10.09
N LYS A 128 -7.15 -9.08 9.91
CA LYS A 128 -6.39 -9.93 10.83
C LYS A 128 -6.35 -9.35 12.24
N VAL A 129 -6.16 -8.04 12.37
CA VAL A 129 -6.20 -7.36 13.67
C VAL A 129 -7.56 -7.55 14.35
N LEU A 130 -8.68 -7.38 13.62
CA LEU A 130 -10.02 -7.62 14.15
C LEU A 130 -10.20 -9.07 14.63
N GLN A 131 -9.69 -10.04 13.87
CA GLN A 131 -9.72 -11.47 14.23
C GLN A 131 -8.91 -11.74 15.50
N GLU A 132 -7.69 -11.21 15.60
CA GLU A 132 -6.85 -11.34 16.80
C GLU A 132 -7.49 -10.70 18.04
N LEU A 133 -8.23 -9.60 17.86
CA LEU A 133 -8.99 -8.97 18.94
C LEU A 133 -10.32 -9.68 19.24
N GLY A 134 -10.75 -10.62 18.42
CA GLY A 134 -12.02 -11.37 18.56
C GLY A 134 -13.27 -10.49 18.33
N ILE A 135 -13.20 -9.54 17.40
CA ILE A 135 -14.29 -8.60 17.05
C ILE A 135 -14.52 -8.50 15.54
N ASP A 136 -14.23 -9.56 14.81
CA ASP A 136 -14.35 -9.64 13.36
C ASP A 136 -15.77 -10.01 12.85
N LYS A 137 -16.76 -10.08 13.76
CA LYS A 137 -18.17 -10.43 13.46
C LYS A 137 -19.08 -9.24 13.66
#